data_c1ba2dbf6b5a2106d6c51f4adb5fee85
#
_entry.id   c1ba2dbf6b5a2106d6c51f4adb5fee85
#
_cell.length_a   1.000
_cell.length_b   1.000
_cell.length_c   1.000
_cell.angle_alpha   90.00
_cell.angle_beta   90.00
_cell.angle_gamma   90.00
#
_symmetry.space_group_name_H-M   'P 1'
#
loop_
_entity.id
_entity.type
_entity.pdbx_description
1 polymer ?
#
loop_
_entity_poly.entity_id
_entity_poly.type
_entity_poly.pdbx_seq_one_letter_code
_entity_poly.pdbx_strand_id
1 'polypeptide(L)'
;MTNEKKFEWLLRVGVMGEFLGHGLLAIGGKSDWVGWISKMINVDSTTATILLLLVGIFDVLVALIVLFKPINPILLWAAFWGFFTALIRPIVGQSILDFVERSANWATPLALYYFYQSKK
;
A
#
# COMPACT_ATOMS: atom_id res chain seq x y z
N MET A 1 6.44 27.53 6.50
CA MET A 1 6.63 26.34 5.62
C MET A 1 6.22 26.71 4.20
N THR A 2 7.07 26.41 3.23
CA THR A 2 6.78 26.67 1.81
C THR A 2 5.69 25.75 1.29
N ASN A 3 5.07 26.11 0.17
CA ASN A 3 4.08 25.24 -0.47
C ASN A 3 4.69 23.90 -0.91
N GLU A 4 5.96 23.91 -1.36
CA GLU A 4 6.65 22.66 -1.69
C GLU A 4 6.75 21.74 -0.48
N LYS A 5 7.10 22.26 0.69
CA LYS A 5 7.15 21.46 1.91
C LYS A 5 5.78 20.96 2.32
N LYS A 6 4.75 21.76 2.12
CA LYS A 6 3.37 21.31 2.38
C LYS A 6 2.98 20.17 1.46
N PHE A 7 3.30 20.26 0.16
CA PHE A 7 3.05 19.16 -0.77
C PHE A 7 3.78 17.89 -0.36
N GLU A 8 5.07 18.04 -0.04
CA GLU A 8 5.87 16.89 0.39
C GLU A 8 5.24 16.18 1.57
N TRP A 9 4.90 16.93 2.62
CA TRP A 9 4.36 16.32 3.84
C TRP A 9 2.97 15.75 3.64
N LEU A 10 2.12 16.39 2.83
CA LEU A 10 0.80 15.85 2.53
C LEU A 10 0.90 14.52 1.78
N LEU A 11 1.81 14.43 0.80
CA LEU A 11 2.04 13.19 0.08
C LEU A 11 2.61 12.11 1.00
N ARG A 12 3.56 12.45 1.86
CA ARG A 12 4.15 11.50 2.83
C ARG A 12 3.08 10.96 3.78
N VAL A 13 2.25 11.85 4.32
CA VAL A 13 1.18 11.44 5.24
C VAL A 13 0.17 10.55 4.53
N GLY A 14 -0.17 10.88 3.28
CA GLY A 14 -1.10 10.05 2.50
C GLY A 14 -0.58 8.64 2.29
N VAL A 15 0.68 8.51 1.87
CA VAL A 15 1.30 7.18 1.66
C VAL A 15 1.45 6.44 2.98
N MET A 16 1.93 7.14 4.02
CA MET A 16 2.08 6.55 5.35
C MET A 16 0.74 6.02 5.88
N GLY A 17 -0.32 6.82 5.76
CA GLY A 17 -1.64 6.42 6.25
C GLY A 17 -2.19 5.20 5.54
N GLU A 18 -2.01 5.13 4.22
CA GLU A 18 -2.42 3.97 3.44
C GLU A 18 -1.72 2.70 3.94
N PHE A 19 -0.39 2.72 4.02
CA PHE A 19 0.39 1.54 4.38
C PHE A 19 0.25 1.19 5.86
N LEU A 20 0.15 2.17 6.74
CA LEU A 20 -0.09 1.90 8.16
C LEU A 20 -1.47 1.27 8.36
N GLY A 21 -2.51 1.83 7.75
CA GLY A 21 -3.86 1.31 7.86
C GLY A 21 -3.98 -0.11 7.33
N HIS A 22 -3.50 -0.34 6.10
CA HIS A 22 -3.50 -1.67 5.50
C HIS A 22 -2.65 -2.66 6.32
N GLY A 23 -1.47 -2.21 6.78
CA GLY A 23 -0.58 -3.06 7.56
C GLY A 23 -1.22 -3.52 8.86
N LEU A 24 -1.85 -2.62 9.60
CA LEU A 24 -2.51 -2.97 10.86
C LEU A 24 -3.70 -3.90 10.64
N LEU A 25 -4.50 -3.67 9.58
CA LEU A 25 -5.59 -4.58 9.24
C LEU A 25 -5.08 -5.97 8.86
N ALA A 26 -3.97 -6.03 8.12
CA ALA A 26 -3.37 -7.30 7.72
C ALA A 26 -2.82 -8.05 8.94
N ILE A 27 -2.14 -7.36 9.85
CA ILE A 27 -1.64 -7.95 11.10
C ILE A 27 -2.80 -8.50 11.94
N GLY A 28 -3.94 -7.80 11.93
CA GLY A 28 -5.15 -8.25 12.61
C GLY A 28 -5.86 -9.40 11.93
N GLY A 29 -5.38 -9.87 10.77
CA GLY A 29 -5.93 -11.03 10.08
C GLY A 29 -7.30 -10.78 9.47
N LYS A 30 -7.47 -9.64 8.76
CA LYS A 30 -8.76 -9.31 8.14
C LYS A 30 -9.25 -10.48 7.29
N SER A 31 -10.43 -11.00 7.63
CA SER A 31 -10.95 -12.26 7.09
C SER A 31 -11.10 -12.25 5.57
N ASP A 32 -11.56 -11.14 4.99
CA ASP A 32 -11.69 -11.03 3.54
C ASP A 32 -10.33 -11.22 2.85
N TRP A 33 -9.30 -10.58 3.38
CA TRP A 33 -7.97 -10.64 2.78
C TRP A 33 -7.33 -12.02 2.94
N VAL A 34 -7.57 -12.70 4.06
CA VAL A 34 -7.17 -14.09 4.26
C VAL A 34 -7.80 -14.96 3.17
N GLY A 35 -9.09 -14.78 2.92
CA GLY A 35 -9.81 -15.52 1.88
C GLY A 35 -9.27 -15.25 0.48
N TRP A 36 -8.89 -14.01 0.19
CA TRP A 36 -8.31 -13.66 -1.11
C TRP A 36 -6.98 -14.37 -1.34
N ILE A 37 -6.10 -14.39 -0.33
CA ILE A 37 -4.81 -15.09 -0.44
C ILE A 37 -5.03 -16.59 -0.65
N SER A 38 -5.92 -17.20 0.17
CA SER A 38 -6.25 -18.61 0.03
C SER A 38 -6.69 -18.98 -1.37
N LYS A 39 -7.56 -18.13 -1.96
CA LYS A 39 -8.12 -18.37 -3.29
C LYS A 39 -7.07 -18.14 -4.39
N MET A 40 -6.25 -17.10 -4.25
CA MET A 40 -5.32 -16.70 -5.32
C MET A 40 -4.15 -17.69 -5.48
N ILE A 41 -3.62 -18.19 -4.36
CA ILE A 41 -2.44 -19.07 -4.40
C ILE A 41 -2.73 -20.48 -3.89
N ASN A 42 -4.01 -20.79 -3.65
CA ASN A 42 -4.47 -22.14 -3.27
C ASN A 42 -3.76 -22.68 -2.04
N VAL A 43 -3.84 -21.95 -0.93
CA VAL A 43 -3.30 -22.34 0.37
C VAL A 43 -4.44 -22.37 1.39
N ASP A 44 -4.22 -23.06 2.52
CA ASP A 44 -5.21 -23.08 3.60
C ASP A 44 -5.29 -21.75 4.33
N SER A 45 -6.31 -21.57 5.17
CA SER A 45 -6.54 -20.30 5.86
C SER A 45 -5.44 -20.00 6.87
N THR A 46 -4.85 -21.00 7.48
CA THR A 46 -3.75 -20.82 8.44
C THR A 46 -2.52 -20.25 7.73
N THR A 47 -2.14 -20.85 6.59
CA THR A 47 -1.02 -20.36 5.79
C THR A 47 -1.31 -18.96 5.27
N ALA A 48 -2.52 -18.71 4.76
CA ALA A 48 -2.92 -17.39 4.27
C ALA A 48 -2.83 -16.33 5.36
N THR A 49 -3.24 -16.65 6.59
CA THR A 49 -3.17 -15.73 7.73
C THR A 49 -1.72 -15.37 8.05
N ILE A 50 -0.81 -16.35 8.01
CA ILE A 50 0.61 -16.10 8.25
C ILE A 50 1.20 -15.22 7.16
N LEU A 51 0.88 -15.49 5.88
CA LEU A 51 1.35 -14.67 4.78
C LEU A 51 0.83 -13.24 4.90
N LEU A 52 -0.43 -13.07 5.27
CA LEU A 52 -1.02 -11.76 5.47
C LEU A 52 -0.35 -11.01 6.62
N LEU A 53 -0.01 -11.70 7.71
CA LEU A 53 0.74 -11.13 8.82
C LEU A 53 2.08 -10.57 8.34
N LEU A 54 2.81 -11.33 7.52
CA LEU A 54 4.10 -10.89 6.98
C LEU A 54 3.95 -9.68 6.07
N VAL A 55 2.92 -9.68 5.23
CA VAL A 55 2.59 -8.51 4.39
C VAL A 55 2.30 -7.30 5.27
N GLY A 56 1.52 -7.49 6.34
CA GLY A 56 1.18 -6.40 7.24
C GLY A 56 2.38 -5.80 7.95
N ILE A 57 3.30 -6.64 8.42
CA ILE A 57 4.54 -6.17 9.04
C ILE A 57 5.35 -5.36 8.03
N PHE A 58 5.47 -5.85 6.80
CA PHE A 58 6.20 -5.14 5.77
C PHE A 58 5.53 -3.78 5.44
N ASP A 59 4.20 -3.76 5.35
CA ASP A 59 3.45 -2.52 5.09
C ASP A 59 3.70 -1.48 6.18
N VAL A 60 3.71 -1.90 7.45
CA VAL A 60 4.00 -0.97 8.56
C VAL A 60 5.42 -0.43 8.45
N LEU A 61 6.39 -1.27 8.08
CA LEU A 61 7.77 -0.83 7.86
C LEU A 61 7.85 0.19 6.73
N VAL A 62 7.14 -0.05 5.62
CA VAL A 62 7.07 0.91 4.50
C VAL A 62 6.49 2.24 4.99
N ALA A 63 5.41 2.21 5.78
CA ALA A 63 4.80 3.41 6.34
C ALA A 63 5.80 4.23 7.14
N LEU A 64 6.57 3.57 8.01
CA LEU A 64 7.56 4.26 8.85
C LEU A 64 8.69 4.84 8.02
N ILE A 65 9.16 4.11 7.02
CA ILE A 65 10.22 4.60 6.12
C ILE A 65 9.74 5.83 5.36
N VAL A 66 8.53 5.81 4.83
CA VAL A 66 7.99 6.96 4.08
C VAL A 66 7.82 8.16 5.01
N LEU A 67 7.42 7.93 6.26
CA LEU A 67 7.23 9.01 7.22
C LEU A 67 8.54 9.66 7.62
N PHE A 68 9.59 8.87 7.90
CA PHE A 68 10.83 9.37 8.47
C PHE A 68 11.95 9.59 7.47
N LYS A 69 12.11 8.71 6.49
CA LYS A 69 13.19 8.83 5.50
C LYS A 69 12.75 8.20 4.18
N PRO A 70 11.88 8.86 3.41
CA PRO A 70 11.40 8.29 2.15
C PRO A 70 12.55 8.13 1.16
N ILE A 71 12.74 6.91 0.68
CA ILE A 71 13.75 6.57 -0.33
C ILE A 71 13.07 6.07 -1.59
N ASN A 72 13.68 6.35 -2.75
CA ASN A 72 13.07 6.08 -4.04
C ASN A 72 12.63 4.62 -4.24
N PRO A 73 13.45 3.60 -3.91
CA PRO A 73 12.99 2.21 -4.08
C PRO A 73 11.73 1.88 -3.29
N ILE A 74 11.58 2.43 -2.10
CA ILE A 74 10.39 2.20 -1.27
C ILE A 74 9.17 2.89 -1.88
N LEU A 75 9.35 4.10 -2.44
CA LEU A 75 8.25 4.81 -3.10
C LEU A 75 7.78 4.07 -4.36
N LEU A 76 8.71 3.54 -5.14
CA LEU A 76 8.35 2.73 -6.30
C LEU A 76 7.65 1.44 -5.89
N TRP A 77 8.13 0.78 -4.84
CA TRP A 77 7.47 -0.39 -4.28
C TRP A 77 6.06 -0.04 -3.81
N ALA A 78 5.90 1.08 -3.10
CA ALA A 78 4.60 1.51 -2.60
C ALA A 78 3.61 1.73 -3.76
N ALA A 79 4.07 2.35 -4.85
CA ALA A 79 3.23 2.54 -6.04
C ALA A 79 2.82 1.21 -6.66
N PHE A 80 3.77 0.30 -6.86
CA PHE A 80 3.49 -1.02 -7.40
C PHE A 80 2.52 -1.79 -6.50
N TRP A 81 2.79 -1.83 -5.22
CA TRP A 81 1.97 -2.61 -4.27
C TRP A 81 0.57 -2.02 -4.15
N GLY A 82 0.46 -0.69 -4.13
CA GLY A 82 -0.84 -0.02 -4.12
C GLY A 82 -1.66 -0.35 -5.36
N PHE A 83 -1.02 -0.38 -6.52
CA PHE A 83 -1.68 -0.79 -7.77
C PHE A 83 -2.10 -2.25 -7.71
N PHE A 84 -1.19 -3.13 -7.32
CA PHE A 84 -1.44 -4.57 -7.30
C PHE A 84 -2.59 -4.92 -6.34
N THR A 85 -2.57 -4.36 -5.12
CA THR A 85 -3.61 -4.64 -4.14
C THR A 85 -4.97 -4.08 -4.57
N ALA A 86 -4.99 -2.96 -5.27
CA ALA A 86 -6.22 -2.44 -5.86
C ALA A 86 -6.74 -3.41 -6.94
N LEU A 87 -5.85 -3.94 -7.76
CA LEU A 87 -6.21 -4.86 -8.85
C LEU A 87 -6.72 -6.21 -8.33
N ILE A 88 -6.32 -6.62 -7.13
CA ILE A 88 -6.83 -7.85 -6.52
C ILE A 88 -8.36 -7.83 -6.41
N ARG A 89 -8.97 -6.67 -6.16
CA ARG A 89 -10.42 -6.57 -5.99
C ARG A 89 -11.21 -7.15 -7.15
N PRO A 90 -11.04 -6.68 -8.38
CA PRO A 90 -11.76 -7.32 -9.51
C PRO A 90 -11.28 -8.74 -9.78
N ILE A 91 -10.03 -9.09 -9.50
CA ILE A 91 -9.53 -10.45 -9.69
C ILE A 91 -10.30 -11.44 -8.80
N VAL A 92 -10.60 -11.06 -7.56
CA VAL A 92 -11.35 -11.95 -6.64
C VAL A 92 -12.86 -11.79 -6.76
N GLY A 93 -13.36 -11.09 -7.78
CA GLY A 93 -14.78 -11.04 -8.11
C GLY A 93 -15.50 -9.79 -7.61
N GLN A 94 -14.80 -8.79 -7.08
CA GLN A 94 -15.42 -7.53 -6.71
C GLN A 94 -15.56 -6.62 -7.93
N SER A 95 -16.26 -5.49 -7.76
CA SER A 95 -16.49 -4.55 -8.85
C SER A 95 -15.19 -3.93 -9.35
N ILE A 96 -15.10 -3.69 -10.66
CA ILE A 96 -14.00 -2.90 -11.23
C ILE A 96 -13.94 -1.50 -10.61
N LEU A 97 -15.07 -0.99 -10.13
CA LEU A 97 -15.11 0.31 -9.46
C LEU A 97 -14.30 0.31 -8.16
N ASP A 98 -14.17 -0.83 -7.50
CA ASP A 98 -13.34 -0.95 -6.30
C ASP A 98 -11.86 -0.74 -6.63
N PHE A 99 -11.44 -1.15 -7.83
CA PHE A 99 -10.11 -0.83 -8.32
C PHE A 99 -9.97 0.66 -8.64
N VAL A 100 -10.95 1.21 -9.34
CA VAL A 100 -10.92 2.62 -9.78
C VAL A 100 -10.88 3.57 -8.58
N GLU A 101 -11.67 3.32 -7.54
CA GLU A 101 -11.72 4.20 -6.37
C GLU A 101 -10.42 4.20 -5.55
N ARG A 102 -9.56 3.19 -5.77
CA ARG A 102 -8.26 3.08 -5.08
C ARG A 102 -7.10 3.63 -5.88
N SER A 103 -7.38 4.44 -6.89
CA SER A 103 -6.34 5.01 -7.75
C SER A 103 -5.31 5.83 -6.97
N ALA A 104 -5.73 6.53 -5.91
CA ALA A 104 -4.80 7.29 -5.07
C ALA A 104 -3.78 6.40 -4.37
N ASN A 105 -4.09 5.11 -4.16
CA ASN A 105 -3.19 4.20 -3.45
C ASN A 105 -1.89 3.94 -4.23
N TRP A 106 -1.91 4.06 -5.55
CA TRP A 106 -0.68 3.93 -6.34
C TRP A 106 -0.23 5.27 -6.93
N ALA A 107 -1.17 6.16 -7.23
CA ALA A 107 -0.83 7.46 -7.82
C ALA A 107 -0.12 8.36 -6.81
N THR A 108 -0.51 8.33 -5.54
CA THR A 108 0.10 9.19 -4.51
C THR A 108 1.57 8.86 -4.24
N PRO A 109 1.95 7.59 -3.99
CA PRO A 109 3.37 7.29 -3.84
C PRO A 109 4.17 7.54 -5.11
N LEU A 110 3.58 7.32 -6.28
CA LEU A 110 4.24 7.63 -7.54
C LEU A 110 4.47 9.14 -7.69
N ALA A 111 3.48 9.95 -7.30
CA ALA A 111 3.62 11.41 -7.31
C ALA A 111 4.74 11.86 -6.37
N LEU A 112 4.84 11.26 -5.19
CA LEU A 112 5.91 11.57 -4.25
C LEU A 112 7.27 11.19 -4.83
N TYR A 113 7.36 10.04 -5.48
CA TYR A 113 8.58 9.64 -6.19
C TYR A 113 9.02 10.69 -7.21
N TYR A 114 8.10 11.11 -8.08
CA TYR A 114 8.42 12.12 -9.09
C TYR A 114 8.72 13.49 -8.47
N PHE A 115 8.06 13.82 -7.37
CA PHE A 115 8.38 15.04 -6.64
C PHE A 115 9.86 15.08 -6.24
N TYR A 116 10.36 13.97 -5.67
CA TYR A 116 11.78 13.90 -5.31
C TYR A 116 12.69 13.86 -6.52
N GLN A 117 12.29 13.22 -7.61
CA GLN A 117 13.08 13.24 -8.84
C GLN A 117 13.23 14.66 -9.40
N SER A 118 12.19 15.48 -9.30
CA SER A 118 12.24 16.87 -9.79
C SER A 118 13.19 17.75 -9.00
N LYS A 119 13.64 17.31 -7.81
CA LYS A 119 14.56 18.06 -6.96
C LYS A 119 16.02 17.71 -7.20
N LYS A 120 16.31 16.74 -8.04
CA LYS A 120 17.69 16.34 -8.39
C LYS A 120 18.28 17.18 -9.49
#